data_19694ad364f169c2d7eda77feaa96ad9
#
_entry.id   19694ad364f169c2d7eda77feaa96ad9
#
_cell.length_a   1.000
_cell.length_b   1.000
_cell.length_c   1.000
_cell.angle_alpha   90.00
_cell.angle_beta   90.00
_cell.angle_gamma   90.00
#
_symmetry.space_group_name_H-M   'P 1'
#
loop_
_entity.id
_entity.type
_entity.pdbx_description
1 polymer ?
#
loop_
_entity_poly.entity_id
_entity_poly.type
_entity_poly.pdbx_seq_one_letter_code
_entity_poly.pdbx_strand_id
1 'polypeptide(L)'
;MEQMWSYRGKARPGIPAIDSRFHYINHFDTFADLIGLYKSRIYNEPQGSHDLAGTILAVWHDRVVQPEDKLIRENNLYPNLLAIAERSWLGGGYQYFDKNGTMLPIDPDNEEHKAFVDFERRMLWHKEHTFKGYPFAYVKQTDVKWNITDAFPNGGDLSKVFPPEQELKESYEYEGKTYGTRKAIGAGIYLRHVWGTMVPAFYKDPKENHTSYAYTWVYSPKDQEVGLWAEFQNYS
;
A
#
# COMPACT_ATOMS: atom_id res chain seq x y z
N MET A 1 29.97 -3.39 -10.20
CA MET A 1 28.57 -3.41 -9.72
C MET A 1 27.93 -2.10 -10.08
N GLU A 2 26.69 -2.12 -10.56
CA GLU A 2 25.92 -0.94 -10.90
C GLU A 2 24.73 -0.80 -9.95
N GLN A 3 24.34 0.44 -9.67
CA GLN A 3 23.08 0.73 -8.99
C GLN A 3 22.09 1.30 -10.01
N MET A 4 20.95 0.65 -10.16
CA MET A 4 19.86 1.16 -10.99
C MET A 4 18.97 2.06 -10.14
N TRP A 5 19.06 3.34 -10.36
CA TRP A 5 18.36 4.34 -9.57
C TRP A 5 17.07 4.85 -10.21
N SER A 6 17.04 4.97 -11.52
CA SER A 6 15.86 5.47 -12.24
C SER A 6 14.92 4.31 -12.59
N TYR A 7 13.61 4.53 -12.47
CA TYR A 7 12.60 3.55 -12.92
C TYR A 7 12.74 3.11 -14.39
N ARG A 8 13.45 3.89 -15.20
CA ARG A 8 13.84 3.55 -16.60
C ARG A 8 15.18 2.81 -16.67
N GLY A 9 15.87 2.69 -15.55
CA GLY A 9 17.16 2.01 -15.51
C GLY A 9 17.03 0.54 -15.90
N LYS A 10 18.02 0.04 -16.63
CA LYS A 10 18.15 -1.37 -17.02
C LYS A 10 19.51 -1.87 -16.63
N ALA A 11 19.58 -3.09 -16.08
CA ALA A 11 20.84 -3.77 -15.86
C ALA A 11 21.56 -4.02 -17.18
N ARG A 12 22.89 -3.86 -17.18
CA ARG A 12 23.73 -4.19 -18.31
C ARG A 12 24.18 -5.65 -18.20
N PRO A 13 24.11 -6.45 -19.28
CA PRO A 13 24.56 -7.84 -19.24
C PRO A 13 26.03 -7.96 -18.78
N GLY A 14 26.30 -8.93 -17.91
CA GLY A 14 27.64 -9.20 -17.39
C GLY A 14 28.14 -8.23 -16.32
N ILE A 15 27.32 -7.26 -15.89
CA ILE A 15 27.68 -6.35 -14.81
C ILE A 15 26.68 -6.52 -13.68
N PRO A 16 27.10 -7.04 -12.51
CA PRO A 16 26.20 -7.18 -11.37
C PRO A 16 25.57 -5.84 -11.00
N ALA A 17 24.24 -5.82 -10.90
CA ALA A 17 23.46 -4.63 -10.61
C ALA A 17 22.61 -4.78 -9.35
N ILE A 18 22.35 -3.68 -8.67
CA ILE A 18 21.44 -3.59 -7.52
C ILE A 18 20.24 -2.74 -7.93
N ASP A 19 19.05 -3.27 -7.69
CA ASP A 19 17.79 -2.57 -7.97
C ASP A 19 17.43 -1.60 -6.83
N SER A 20 17.38 -0.32 -7.14
CA SER A 20 16.91 0.73 -6.22
C SER A 20 15.86 1.62 -6.89
N ARG A 21 15.10 1.07 -7.85
CA ARG A 21 14.17 1.87 -8.68
C ARG A 21 12.83 2.12 -8.02
N PHE A 22 12.29 1.16 -7.29
CA PHE A 22 10.89 1.17 -6.83
C PHE A 22 10.72 0.84 -5.36
N HIS A 23 11.75 0.37 -4.70
CA HIS A 23 11.67 -0.04 -3.31
C HIS A 23 12.02 1.14 -2.40
N TYR A 24 11.06 2.04 -2.27
CA TYR A 24 11.15 3.21 -1.40
C TYR A 24 10.16 3.08 -0.25
N ILE A 25 10.62 3.42 0.96
CA ILE A 25 9.74 3.83 2.03
C ILE A 25 9.66 5.33 1.95
N ASN A 26 8.54 5.79 1.46
CA ASN A 26 8.33 7.17 1.20
C ASN A 26 7.28 7.71 2.17
N HIS A 27 7.29 9.01 2.39
CA HIS A 27 6.27 9.70 3.15
C HIS A 27 4.88 9.67 2.48
N PHE A 28 4.76 9.05 1.31
CA PHE A 28 3.53 9.11 0.51
C PHE A 28 2.45 8.15 1.00
N ASP A 29 2.79 6.97 1.47
CA ASP A 29 1.80 6.02 1.97
C ASP A 29 2.47 4.99 2.89
N THR A 30 2.24 5.13 4.17
CA THR A 30 2.90 4.32 5.18
C THR A 30 2.46 2.86 5.16
N PHE A 31 1.23 2.56 4.78
CA PHE A 31 0.67 1.21 4.91
C PHE A 31 0.45 0.50 3.58
N ALA A 32 0.09 1.20 2.52
CA ALA A 32 -0.08 0.58 1.21
C ALA A 32 1.26 0.15 0.61
N ASP A 33 2.35 0.84 0.93
CA ASP A 33 3.71 0.48 0.51
C ASP A 33 4.11 -0.93 0.93
N LEU A 34 3.69 -1.40 2.10
CA LEU A 34 3.98 -2.76 2.57
C LEU A 34 3.50 -3.83 1.59
N ILE A 35 2.25 -3.71 1.14
CA ILE A 35 1.66 -4.67 0.19
C ILE A 35 2.38 -4.56 -1.16
N GLY A 36 2.64 -3.35 -1.62
CA GLY A 36 3.39 -3.11 -2.84
C GLY A 36 4.79 -3.72 -2.79
N LEU A 37 5.53 -3.53 -1.70
CA LEU A 37 6.86 -4.11 -1.50
C LEU A 37 6.83 -5.63 -1.43
N TYR A 38 5.89 -6.20 -0.67
CA TYR A 38 5.73 -7.65 -0.57
C TYR A 38 5.42 -8.30 -1.92
N LYS A 39 4.65 -7.63 -2.76
CA LYS A 39 4.19 -8.14 -4.06
C LYS A 39 5.13 -7.80 -5.21
N SER A 40 5.99 -6.81 -5.09
CA SER A 40 6.79 -6.30 -6.19
C SER A 40 7.93 -7.25 -6.57
N ARG A 41 8.13 -7.39 -7.87
CA ARG A 41 9.23 -8.17 -8.46
C ARG A 41 10.50 -7.34 -8.50
N ILE A 42 11.58 -7.88 -7.96
CA ILE A 42 12.89 -7.25 -8.04
C ILE A 42 13.39 -7.33 -9.48
N TYR A 43 13.90 -6.24 -10.03
CA TYR A 43 14.33 -6.10 -11.42
C TYR A 43 13.25 -6.33 -12.48
N ASN A 44 12.01 -6.58 -12.09
CA ASN A 44 10.99 -7.15 -12.95
C ASN A 44 11.33 -8.57 -13.45
N GLU A 45 12.26 -9.25 -12.80
CA GLU A 45 12.66 -10.62 -13.09
C GLU A 45 12.13 -11.60 -12.03
N PRO A 46 11.67 -12.79 -12.44
CA PRO A 46 11.07 -13.75 -11.51
C PRO A 46 12.09 -14.37 -10.55
N GLN A 47 13.36 -14.34 -10.90
CA GLN A 47 14.44 -14.91 -10.10
C GLN A 47 15.70 -14.06 -10.19
N GLY A 48 16.50 -14.07 -9.12
CA GLY A 48 17.82 -13.48 -9.12
C GLY A 48 18.81 -14.24 -10.00
N SER A 49 19.90 -13.59 -10.36
CA SER A 49 21.03 -14.17 -11.09
C SER A 49 22.33 -13.54 -10.61
N HIS A 50 23.46 -13.99 -11.16
CA HIS A 50 24.75 -13.34 -10.87
C HIS A 50 24.74 -11.84 -11.22
N ASP A 51 24.03 -11.47 -12.28
CA ASP A 51 23.94 -10.08 -12.75
C ASP A 51 22.87 -9.26 -12.00
N LEU A 52 22.01 -9.92 -11.21
CA LEU A 52 20.95 -9.32 -10.42
C LEU A 52 21.24 -9.54 -8.94
N ALA A 53 22.11 -8.71 -8.39
CA ALA A 53 22.73 -8.92 -7.09
C ALA A 53 21.84 -8.62 -5.89
N GLY A 54 20.69 -7.97 -6.10
CA GLY A 54 19.75 -7.67 -5.02
C GLY A 54 19.02 -6.33 -5.18
N THR A 55 18.44 -5.86 -4.09
CA THR A 55 17.70 -4.59 -4.05
C THR A 55 18.10 -3.75 -2.84
N ILE A 56 17.84 -2.46 -2.91
CA ILE A 56 17.98 -1.53 -1.80
C ILE A 56 16.59 -0.99 -1.48
N LEU A 57 16.19 -1.11 -0.21
CA LEU A 57 15.06 -0.39 0.34
C LEU A 57 15.55 1.00 0.77
N ALA A 58 15.11 2.02 0.07
CA ALA A 58 15.50 3.39 0.38
C ALA A 58 14.44 4.05 1.28
N VAL A 59 14.91 4.66 2.36
CA VAL A 59 14.08 5.50 3.24
C VAL A 59 14.29 6.95 2.85
N TRP A 60 13.24 7.57 2.32
CA TRP A 60 13.22 8.98 1.99
C TRP A 60 12.23 9.71 2.88
N HIS A 61 12.66 10.80 3.44
CA HIS A 61 11.82 11.64 4.27
C HIS A 61 11.91 13.08 3.82
N ASP A 62 10.94 13.53 3.04
CA ASP A 62 10.88 14.91 2.54
C ASP A 62 10.16 15.85 3.52
N ARG A 63 9.67 15.32 4.63
CA ARG A 63 9.11 16.13 5.71
C ARG A 63 10.20 16.55 6.68
N VAL A 64 10.09 17.75 7.18
CA VAL A 64 10.92 18.19 8.30
C VAL A 64 10.42 17.50 9.57
N VAL A 65 11.16 16.52 10.04
CA VAL A 65 10.85 15.78 11.27
C VAL A 65 11.81 16.24 12.36
N GLN A 66 11.26 16.70 13.45
CA GLN A 66 12.03 17.03 14.64
C GLN A 66 11.31 16.50 15.88
N PRO A 67 12.02 15.78 16.74
CA PRO A 67 13.42 15.33 16.63
C PRO A 67 13.62 14.20 15.60
N GLU A 68 14.84 13.94 15.18
CA GLU A 68 15.20 12.97 14.13
C GLU A 68 14.79 11.54 14.46
N ASP A 69 14.66 11.17 15.73
CA ASP A 69 14.20 9.83 16.15
C ASP A 69 12.76 9.53 15.68
N LYS A 70 11.95 10.55 15.41
CA LYS A 70 10.63 10.38 14.83
C LYS A 70 10.66 9.83 13.41
N LEU A 71 11.75 10.04 12.67
CA LEU A 71 11.88 9.52 11.32
C LEU A 71 11.54 8.02 11.25
N ILE A 72 12.13 7.21 12.11
CA ILE A 72 11.86 5.76 12.14
C ILE A 72 10.50 5.45 12.76
N ARG A 73 10.00 6.29 13.66
CA ARG A 73 8.68 6.09 14.28
C ARG A 73 7.54 6.39 13.32
N GLU A 74 7.71 7.37 12.45
CA GLU A 74 6.70 7.80 11.50
C GLU A 74 6.77 7.03 10.16
N ASN A 75 7.90 6.39 9.88
CA ASN A 75 8.05 5.51 8.73
C ASN A 75 7.92 4.04 9.14
N ASN A 76 7.24 3.26 8.33
CA ASN A 76 7.08 1.81 8.52
C ASN A 76 8.37 1.03 8.17
N LEU A 77 9.52 1.46 8.70
CA LEU A 77 10.82 0.90 8.33
C LEU A 77 10.87 -0.63 8.52
N TYR A 78 10.59 -1.10 9.74
CA TYR A 78 10.77 -2.52 10.06
C TYR A 78 9.78 -3.43 9.35
N PRO A 79 8.47 -3.13 9.28
CA PRO A 79 7.54 -3.92 8.47
C PRO A 79 7.96 -3.98 7.00
N ASN A 80 8.31 -2.85 6.41
CA ASN A 80 8.68 -2.77 5.00
C ASN A 80 10.02 -3.46 4.71
N LEU A 81 10.98 -3.40 5.65
CA LEU A 81 12.24 -4.15 5.57
C LEU A 81 11.99 -5.67 5.53
N LEU A 82 11.08 -6.16 6.36
CA LEU A 82 10.72 -7.57 6.35
C LEU A 82 9.99 -7.97 5.05
N ALA A 83 9.14 -7.11 4.52
CA ALA A 83 8.45 -7.36 3.26
C ALA A 83 9.43 -7.49 2.08
N ILE A 84 10.38 -6.57 1.96
CA ILE A 84 11.38 -6.63 0.89
C ILE A 84 12.38 -7.78 1.08
N ALA A 85 12.73 -8.10 2.34
CA ALA A 85 13.58 -9.26 2.64
C ALA A 85 12.91 -10.57 2.22
N GLU A 86 11.63 -10.74 2.54
CA GLU A 86 10.84 -11.89 2.10
C GLU A 86 10.84 -12.00 0.57
N ARG A 87 10.57 -10.89 -0.12
CA ARG A 87 10.56 -10.85 -1.58
C ARG A 87 11.93 -11.16 -2.18
N SER A 88 12.99 -10.64 -1.59
CA SER A 88 14.37 -10.90 -2.03
C SER A 88 14.75 -12.35 -1.88
N TRP A 89 14.24 -13.01 -0.85
CA TRP A 89 14.52 -14.43 -0.58
C TRP A 89 13.72 -15.35 -1.48
N LEU A 90 12.43 -15.12 -1.62
CA LEU A 90 11.51 -15.98 -2.38
C LEU A 90 11.61 -15.77 -3.90
N GLY A 91 12.00 -14.59 -4.36
CA GLY A 91 11.84 -14.21 -5.76
C GLY A 91 10.35 -14.08 -6.16
N GLY A 92 10.05 -14.15 -7.44
CA GLY A 92 8.68 -14.03 -7.95
C GLY A 92 8.08 -12.63 -7.78
N GLY A 93 6.77 -12.59 -7.53
CA GLY A 93 6.02 -11.33 -7.42
C GLY A 93 5.54 -10.79 -8.76
N TYR A 94 4.96 -9.59 -8.73
CA TYR A 94 4.44 -8.88 -9.90
C TYR A 94 5.39 -7.79 -10.36
N GLN A 95 5.38 -7.49 -11.63
CA GLN A 95 6.02 -6.27 -12.12
C GLN A 95 5.41 -5.07 -11.39
N TYR A 96 6.23 -4.06 -11.08
CA TYR A 96 5.81 -2.94 -10.25
C TYR A 96 4.54 -2.24 -10.75
N PHE A 97 4.38 -2.12 -12.06
CA PHE A 97 3.20 -1.52 -12.68
C PHE A 97 2.09 -2.53 -13.05
N ASP A 98 2.17 -3.75 -12.55
CA ASP A 98 1.10 -4.72 -12.76
C ASP A 98 -0.15 -4.35 -11.95
N LYS A 99 -1.32 -4.55 -12.55
CA LYS A 99 -2.62 -4.25 -11.91
C LYS A 99 -2.88 -4.98 -10.60
N ASN A 100 -2.16 -6.05 -10.34
CA ASN A 100 -2.28 -6.85 -9.11
C ASN A 100 -1.20 -6.49 -8.08
N GLY A 101 -0.29 -5.57 -8.40
CA GLY A 101 0.92 -5.29 -7.60
C GLY A 101 0.68 -4.51 -6.31
N THR A 102 -0.45 -3.82 -6.16
CA THR A 102 -0.69 -2.90 -5.04
C THR A 102 -1.86 -3.27 -4.14
N MET A 103 -2.60 -4.32 -4.45
CA MET A 103 -3.77 -4.74 -3.68
C MET A 103 -3.71 -6.22 -3.34
N LEU A 104 -4.24 -6.58 -2.17
CA LEU A 104 -4.45 -7.97 -1.78
C LEU A 104 -5.79 -8.47 -2.36
N PRO A 105 -5.83 -9.74 -2.80
CA PRO A 105 -7.10 -10.40 -3.07
C PRO A 105 -7.97 -10.42 -1.81
N ILE A 106 -9.25 -10.09 -1.97
CA ILE A 106 -10.21 -10.05 -0.84
C ILE A 106 -10.71 -11.45 -0.43
N ASP A 107 -10.62 -12.40 -1.35
CA ASP A 107 -11.01 -13.79 -1.09
C ASP A 107 -9.97 -14.47 -0.19
N PRO A 108 -10.35 -14.90 1.04
CA PRO A 108 -9.43 -15.56 1.96
C PRO A 108 -8.95 -16.93 1.46
N ASP A 109 -9.65 -17.54 0.50
CA ASP A 109 -9.24 -18.82 -0.10
C ASP A 109 -8.25 -18.66 -1.25
N ASN A 110 -8.02 -17.44 -1.70
CA ASN A 110 -7.01 -17.14 -2.70
C ASN A 110 -5.60 -17.43 -2.15
N GLU A 111 -4.77 -18.10 -2.94
CA GLU A 111 -3.42 -18.51 -2.52
C GLU A 111 -2.49 -17.33 -2.20
N GLU A 112 -2.64 -16.22 -2.91
CA GLU A 112 -1.86 -15.01 -2.64
C GLU A 112 -2.28 -14.36 -1.31
N HIS A 113 -3.59 -14.36 -1.01
CA HIS A 113 -4.10 -13.92 0.28
C HIS A 113 -3.52 -14.78 1.42
N LYS A 114 -3.57 -16.10 1.29
CA LYS A 114 -3.02 -17.04 2.28
C LYS A 114 -1.52 -16.84 2.49
N ALA A 115 -0.78 -16.67 1.41
CA ALA A 115 0.66 -16.41 1.48
C ALA A 115 0.98 -15.11 2.22
N PHE A 116 0.20 -14.06 1.98
CA PHE A 116 0.36 -12.81 2.70
C PHE A 116 -0.01 -12.95 4.19
N VAL A 117 -1.08 -13.65 4.53
CA VAL A 117 -1.46 -13.95 5.94
C VAL A 117 -0.33 -14.67 6.67
N ASP A 118 0.32 -15.65 6.02
CA ASP A 118 1.45 -16.35 6.62
C ASP A 118 2.67 -15.44 6.80
N PHE A 119 2.98 -14.62 5.82
CA PHE A 119 4.01 -13.59 5.94
C PHE A 119 3.72 -12.63 7.09
N GLU A 120 2.49 -12.09 7.15
CA GLU A 120 2.06 -11.14 8.19
C GLU A 120 2.18 -11.75 9.59
N ARG A 121 1.83 -13.02 9.75
CA ARG A 121 2.00 -13.76 11.02
C ARG A 121 3.47 -13.84 11.44
N ARG A 122 4.39 -14.17 10.52
CA ARG A 122 5.83 -14.23 10.78
C ARG A 122 6.41 -12.84 11.08
N MET A 123 5.97 -11.82 10.36
CA MET A 123 6.36 -10.43 10.59
C MET A 123 5.92 -9.95 11.99
N LEU A 124 4.69 -10.25 12.42
CA LEU A 124 4.21 -9.93 13.77
C LEU A 124 4.98 -10.68 14.85
N TRP A 125 5.40 -11.92 14.58
CA TRP A 125 6.31 -12.62 15.49
C TRP A 125 7.64 -11.88 15.64
N HIS A 126 8.22 -11.39 14.55
CA HIS A 126 9.44 -10.58 14.60
C HIS A 126 9.26 -9.28 15.36
N LYS A 127 8.10 -8.63 15.21
CA LYS A 127 7.75 -7.44 16.00
C LYS A 127 7.86 -7.69 17.51
N GLU A 128 7.31 -8.82 17.98
CA GLU A 128 7.25 -9.14 19.41
C GLU A 128 8.59 -9.69 19.97
N HIS A 129 9.45 -10.23 19.12
CA HIS A 129 10.68 -10.90 19.54
C HIS A 129 11.95 -10.18 19.08
N THR A 130 12.18 -10.11 17.77
CA THR A 130 13.43 -9.57 17.21
C THR A 130 13.49 -8.05 17.35
N PHE A 131 12.37 -7.37 17.13
CA PHE A 131 12.27 -5.91 17.16
C PHE A 131 11.57 -5.40 18.42
N LYS A 132 11.50 -6.20 19.47
CA LYS A 132 10.93 -5.79 20.74
C LYS A 132 11.64 -4.55 21.28
N GLY A 133 10.87 -3.49 21.52
CA GLY A 133 11.40 -2.21 21.99
C GLY A 133 11.84 -1.24 20.88
N TYR A 134 11.81 -1.67 19.64
CA TYR A 134 11.99 -0.76 18.49
C TYR A 134 10.66 -0.18 18.04
N PRO A 135 10.65 0.97 17.38
CA PRO A 135 9.43 1.61 16.87
C PRO A 135 8.88 0.85 15.67
N PHE A 136 8.11 -0.17 15.95
CA PHE A 136 7.47 -1.02 14.94
C PHE A 136 5.97 -0.71 14.90
N ALA A 137 5.59 0.41 14.29
CA ALA A 137 4.19 0.75 14.06
C ALA A 137 3.60 -0.18 13.00
N TYR A 138 2.51 -0.85 13.32
CA TYR A 138 1.87 -1.77 12.38
C TYR A 138 0.39 -1.97 12.72
N VAL A 139 -0.43 -1.87 11.71
CA VAL A 139 -1.83 -2.28 11.73
C VAL A 139 -1.95 -3.54 10.87
N LYS A 140 -2.53 -4.60 11.42
CA LYS A 140 -2.68 -5.86 10.72
C LYS A 140 -3.54 -5.66 9.47
N GLN A 141 -2.92 -5.82 8.30
CA GLN A 141 -3.51 -5.47 7.01
C GLN A 141 -4.76 -6.29 6.71
N THR A 142 -4.72 -7.57 7.05
CA THR A 142 -5.81 -8.51 6.76
C THR A 142 -7.06 -8.29 7.61
N ASP A 143 -6.95 -7.54 8.71
CA ASP A 143 -8.09 -7.22 9.57
C ASP A 143 -8.84 -5.94 9.12
N VAL A 144 -8.22 -5.10 8.31
CA VAL A 144 -8.84 -3.86 7.83
C VAL A 144 -9.53 -4.09 6.49
N LYS A 145 -10.84 -4.08 6.51
CA LYS A 145 -11.69 -4.34 5.34
C LYS A 145 -12.49 -3.09 5.01
N TRP A 146 -12.34 -2.63 3.79
CA TRP A 146 -12.98 -1.43 3.30
C TRP A 146 -14.12 -1.73 2.34
N ASN A 147 -15.12 -0.88 2.38
CA ASN A 147 -16.10 -0.72 1.31
C ASN A 147 -15.90 0.68 0.72
N ILE A 148 -15.66 0.75 -0.58
CA ILE A 148 -15.32 1.99 -1.27
C ILE A 148 -16.30 2.19 -2.41
N THR A 149 -17.03 3.30 -2.39
CA THR A 149 -18.04 3.60 -3.42
C THR A 149 -17.38 4.01 -4.73
N ASP A 150 -18.10 3.84 -5.82
CA ASP A 150 -17.81 4.59 -7.04
C ASP A 150 -17.85 6.10 -6.75
N ALA A 151 -17.13 6.87 -7.57
CA ALA A 151 -16.99 8.30 -7.34
C ALA A 151 -18.20 9.09 -7.86
N PHE A 152 -18.84 9.84 -7.01
CA PHE A 152 -19.98 10.72 -7.32
C PHE A 152 -19.50 12.08 -7.86
N PRO A 153 -20.08 12.61 -8.94
CA PRO A 153 -19.66 13.90 -9.48
C PRO A 153 -20.14 15.05 -8.58
N ASN A 154 -19.21 15.75 -7.94
CA ASN A 154 -19.50 16.89 -7.08
C ASN A 154 -19.42 18.25 -7.82
N GLY A 155 -18.79 18.29 -9.00
CA GLY A 155 -18.63 19.51 -9.76
C GLY A 155 -17.70 20.54 -9.11
N GLY A 156 -16.83 20.11 -8.19
CA GLY A 156 -15.94 20.98 -7.40
C GLY A 156 -16.58 21.50 -6.11
N ASP A 157 -17.85 21.18 -5.84
CA ASP A 157 -18.53 21.55 -4.60
C ASP A 157 -18.33 20.46 -3.55
N LEU A 158 -17.46 20.74 -2.57
CA LEU A 158 -17.15 19.83 -1.46
C LEU A 158 -18.25 19.76 -0.39
N SER A 159 -19.24 20.65 -0.43
CA SER A 159 -20.39 20.63 0.49
C SER A 159 -21.53 19.73 0.01
N LYS A 160 -21.42 19.21 -1.21
CA LYS A 160 -22.46 18.36 -1.80
C LYS A 160 -22.56 17.02 -1.08
N VAL A 161 -23.76 16.72 -0.61
CA VAL A 161 -24.09 15.49 0.12
C VAL A 161 -24.58 14.41 -0.84
N PHE A 162 -24.12 13.19 -0.67
CA PHE A 162 -24.48 12.05 -1.50
C PHE A 162 -25.13 10.93 -0.67
N PRO A 163 -25.84 9.97 -1.31
CA PRO A 163 -26.59 8.93 -0.62
C PRO A 163 -25.80 8.13 0.44
N PRO A 164 -24.48 7.85 0.28
CA PRO A 164 -23.71 7.13 1.31
C PRO A 164 -23.64 7.84 2.67
N GLU A 165 -23.86 9.16 2.73
CA GLU A 165 -23.90 9.90 4.00
C GLU A 165 -25.19 9.67 4.78
N GLN A 166 -26.24 9.19 4.12
CA GLN A 166 -27.52 8.91 4.74
C GLN A 166 -27.65 7.44 5.15
N GLU A 167 -27.20 6.53 4.32
CA GLU A 167 -27.30 5.09 4.55
C GLU A 167 -26.19 4.34 3.82
N LEU A 168 -25.55 3.38 4.49
CA LEU A 168 -24.51 2.54 3.88
C LEU A 168 -25.16 1.35 3.15
N LYS A 169 -24.91 1.25 1.84
CA LYS A 169 -25.42 0.19 0.94
C LYS A 169 -24.34 -0.33 0.02
N GLU A 170 -24.62 -1.45 -0.63
CA GLU A 170 -23.76 -2.02 -1.67
C GLU A 170 -23.87 -1.29 -3.01
N SER A 171 -24.96 -0.58 -3.24
CA SER A 171 -25.16 0.27 -4.42
C SER A 171 -26.13 1.41 -4.13
N TYR A 172 -26.01 2.47 -4.92
CA TYR A 172 -26.77 3.71 -4.77
C TYR A 172 -27.28 4.18 -6.11
N GLU A 173 -28.54 4.61 -6.14
CA GLU A 173 -29.08 5.34 -7.27
C GLU A 173 -28.93 6.84 -7.04
N TYR A 174 -28.29 7.53 -7.97
CA TYR A 174 -28.12 8.98 -7.90
C TYR A 174 -28.13 9.58 -9.31
N GLU A 175 -29.01 10.56 -9.53
CA GLU A 175 -29.19 11.24 -10.82
C GLU A 175 -29.36 10.27 -12.01
N GLY A 176 -30.15 9.18 -11.81
CA GLY A 176 -30.43 8.20 -12.84
C GLY A 176 -29.27 7.26 -13.19
N LYS A 177 -28.24 7.19 -12.34
CA LYS A 177 -27.10 6.27 -12.47
C LYS A 177 -26.94 5.45 -11.21
N THR A 178 -26.48 4.21 -11.38
CA THR A 178 -26.11 3.30 -10.28
C THR A 178 -24.63 3.45 -9.95
N TYR A 179 -24.33 3.67 -8.68
CA TYR A 179 -22.98 3.73 -8.12
C TYR A 179 -22.78 2.54 -7.19
N GLY A 180 -21.85 1.67 -7.55
CA GLY A 180 -21.56 0.47 -6.79
C GLY A 180 -20.61 0.71 -5.63
N THR A 181 -20.47 -0.32 -4.78
CA THR A 181 -19.48 -0.38 -3.70
C THR A 181 -18.55 -1.56 -3.94
N ARG A 182 -17.26 -1.34 -3.86
CA ARG A 182 -16.23 -2.36 -4.02
C ARG A 182 -15.48 -2.58 -2.72
N LYS A 183 -15.05 -3.81 -2.49
CA LYS A 183 -14.30 -4.21 -1.29
C LYS A 183 -12.80 -4.11 -1.54
N ALA A 184 -12.05 -3.73 -0.48
CA ALA A 184 -10.61 -3.75 -0.47
C ALA A 184 -10.11 -4.20 0.92
N ILE A 185 -8.85 -4.64 0.99
CA ILE A 185 -8.19 -5.06 2.23
C ILE A 185 -6.86 -4.31 2.36
N GLY A 186 -6.57 -3.88 3.58
CA GLY A 186 -5.32 -3.22 3.93
C GLY A 186 -5.55 -1.93 4.70
N ALA A 187 -4.59 -1.51 5.48
CA ALA A 187 -4.68 -0.25 6.23
C ALA A 187 -4.48 0.97 5.33
N GLY A 188 -3.82 0.82 4.19
CA GLY A 188 -3.65 1.84 3.18
C GLY A 188 -4.21 1.38 1.83
N ILE A 189 -4.87 2.29 1.10
CA ILE A 189 -5.47 2.01 -0.20
C ILE A 189 -5.11 3.13 -1.17
N TYR A 190 -4.53 2.77 -2.29
CA TYR A 190 -4.32 3.68 -3.39
C TYR A 190 -5.63 3.92 -4.16
N LEU A 191 -6.37 4.95 -3.81
CA LEU A 191 -7.47 5.40 -4.66
C LEU A 191 -6.93 5.89 -6.00
N ARG A 192 -5.85 6.66 -5.95
CA ARG A 192 -5.06 7.09 -7.10
C ARG A 192 -3.59 7.13 -6.68
N HIS A 193 -2.74 6.42 -7.39
CA HIS A 193 -1.32 6.46 -7.09
C HIS A 193 -0.66 7.77 -7.60
N VAL A 194 0.33 8.27 -6.89
CA VAL A 194 1.10 9.48 -7.26
C VAL A 194 1.69 9.39 -8.68
N TRP A 195 2.06 8.21 -9.13
CA TRP A 195 2.56 7.96 -10.49
C TRP A 195 1.45 7.93 -11.55
N GLY A 196 0.24 8.34 -11.18
CA GLY A 196 -0.91 8.41 -12.06
C GLY A 196 -1.31 7.04 -12.61
N THR A 197 -1.55 6.97 -13.91
CA THR A 197 -2.01 5.76 -14.59
C THR A 197 -0.95 4.67 -14.73
N MET A 198 0.32 4.94 -14.41
CA MET A 198 1.39 3.97 -14.50
C MET A 198 1.35 2.91 -13.40
N VAL A 199 0.81 3.26 -12.23
CA VAL A 199 0.64 2.32 -11.12
C VAL A 199 -0.85 2.08 -10.92
N PRO A 200 -1.31 0.83 -11.01
CA PRO A 200 -2.70 0.49 -10.77
C PRO A 200 -3.14 0.93 -9.38
N ALA A 201 -4.30 1.54 -9.38
CA ALA A 201 -4.96 2.03 -8.19
C ALA A 201 -6.44 1.61 -8.24
N PHE A 202 -7.18 1.96 -7.19
CA PHE A 202 -8.60 1.63 -7.09
C PHE A 202 -9.42 2.20 -8.26
N TYR A 203 -9.11 3.43 -8.69
CA TYR A 203 -9.69 4.03 -9.90
C TYR A 203 -8.68 4.01 -11.05
N LYS A 204 -9.15 3.64 -12.23
CA LYS A 204 -8.34 3.66 -13.47
C LYS A 204 -8.00 5.08 -13.91
N ASP A 205 -8.97 5.98 -13.78
CA ASP A 205 -8.85 7.35 -14.26
C ASP A 205 -8.88 8.34 -13.10
N PRO A 206 -8.25 9.51 -13.22
CA PRO A 206 -8.42 10.58 -12.27
C PRO A 206 -9.90 10.91 -12.07
N LYS A 207 -10.29 11.12 -10.82
CA LYS A 207 -11.66 11.48 -10.43
C LYS A 207 -11.70 12.89 -9.86
N GLU A 208 -11.18 13.84 -10.63
CA GLU A 208 -11.29 15.25 -10.30
C GLU A 208 -12.76 15.67 -10.19
N ASN A 209 -13.05 16.58 -9.27
CA ASN A 209 -14.42 17.04 -9.02
C ASN A 209 -15.41 15.91 -8.72
N HIS A 210 -14.93 14.87 -8.01
CA HIS A 210 -15.75 13.77 -7.54
C HIS A 210 -15.51 13.51 -6.05
N THR A 211 -16.53 12.96 -5.39
CA THR A 211 -16.48 12.48 -4.00
C THR A 211 -16.62 10.97 -3.96
N SER A 212 -15.72 10.29 -3.26
CA SER A 212 -15.82 8.88 -2.94
C SER A 212 -15.93 8.69 -1.44
N TYR A 213 -16.64 7.65 -1.04
CA TYR A 213 -16.77 7.26 0.35
C TYR A 213 -16.04 5.93 0.57
N ALA A 214 -15.21 5.92 1.59
CA ALA A 214 -14.59 4.70 2.08
C ALA A 214 -15.01 4.48 3.52
N TYR A 215 -15.53 3.31 3.85
CA TYR A 215 -15.93 2.99 5.20
C TYR A 215 -15.49 1.59 5.61
N THR A 216 -15.20 1.45 6.89
CA THR A 216 -14.83 0.20 7.53
C THR A 216 -15.54 0.09 8.86
N TRP A 217 -15.65 -1.13 9.39
CA TRP A 217 -16.22 -1.40 10.68
C TRP A 217 -15.12 -1.67 11.68
N VAL A 218 -15.16 -0.95 12.80
CA VAL A 218 -14.27 -1.18 13.94
C VAL A 218 -15.09 -1.74 15.08
N TYR A 219 -14.73 -2.93 15.52
CA TYR A 219 -15.36 -3.57 16.67
C TYR A 219 -14.55 -3.31 17.94
N SER A 220 -15.21 -2.77 18.99
CA SER A 220 -14.64 -2.68 20.32
C SER A 220 -15.38 -3.63 21.26
N PRO A 221 -14.70 -4.56 21.95
CA PRO A 221 -15.34 -5.52 22.86
C PRO A 221 -15.86 -4.89 24.16
N LYS A 222 -15.53 -3.63 24.42
CA LYS A 222 -15.96 -2.86 25.59
C LYS A 222 -15.96 -1.38 25.28
N ASP A 223 -16.65 -0.60 26.11
CA ASP A 223 -16.57 0.86 26.07
C ASP A 223 -15.16 1.31 26.48
N GLN A 224 -14.51 2.04 25.59
CA GLN A 224 -13.16 2.57 25.80
C GLN A 224 -12.89 3.73 24.85
N GLU A 225 -11.98 4.61 25.25
CA GLU A 225 -11.41 5.58 24.33
C GLU A 225 -10.44 4.88 23.37
N VAL A 226 -10.53 5.24 22.10
CA VAL A 226 -9.61 4.74 21.07
C VAL A 226 -9.03 5.93 20.30
N GLY A 227 -7.74 5.83 19.98
CA GLY A 227 -7.11 6.77 19.07
C GLY A 227 -7.38 6.36 17.62
N LEU A 228 -7.79 7.29 16.79
CA LEU A 228 -7.83 7.11 15.35
C LEU A 228 -6.64 7.84 14.73
N TRP A 229 -5.81 7.10 14.01
CA TRP A 229 -4.81 7.67 13.14
C TRP A 229 -5.28 7.49 11.68
N ALA A 230 -5.57 8.61 11.03
CA ALA A 230 -5.95 8.63 9.63
C ALA A 230 -5.02 9.58 8.88
N GLU A 231 -4.47 9.10 7.77
CA GLU A 231 -3.65 9.89 6.87
C GLU A 231 -4.32 9.94 5.51
N PHE A 232 -4.38 11.14 4.95
CA PHE A 232 -4.90 11.40 3.61
C PHE A 232 -3.81 12.08 2.82
N GLN A 233 -3.47 11.51 1.69
CA GLN A 233 -2.53 12.12 0.77
C GLN A 233 -3.23 12.49 -0.52
N ASN A 234 -3.07 13.75 -0.90
CA ASN A 234 -3.45 14.22 -2.21
C ASN A 234 -2.25 14.90 -2.86
N TYR A 235 -1.96 14.49 -4.07
CA TYR A 235 -1.02 15.19 -4.93
C TYR A 235 -1.81 16.15 -5.80
N SER A 236 -1.68 17.43 -5.51
CA SER A 236 -2.16 18.51 -6.36
C SER A 236 -1.12 18.88 -7.41
#